data_c3a2ac56a92307bd741c7704d5e885dd
#
_entry.id   c3a2ac56a92307bd741c7704d5e885dd
#
_cell.length_a   1.000
_cell.length_b   1.000
_cell.length_c   1.000
_cell.angle_alpha   90.00
_cell.angle_beta   90.00
_cell.angle_gamma   90.00
#
_symmetry.space_group_name_H-M   'P 1'
#
loop_
_entity.id
_entity.type
_entity.pdbx_description
1 polymer ?
#
loop_
_entity_poly.entity_id
_entity_poly.type
_entity_poly.pdbx_seq_one_letter_code
_entity_poly.pdbx_strand_id
1 'polypeptide(L)'
;KKKVKKIYTWDDKKSKNKENSNSFIKALNIADYIVISPGINVKKTKFKSVLTKNKKKIITDLDLFYMQKFPIKTIMITGTNGKSTTCKLLQHILKTNKMDAQLGGNIGKPILNLKIKQNTIVIIEASSFQLFHAKFIKPTIAAILNITKDHLDWHGTAKNYQNSKFNIFTNQDMQD
;
A
#
# COMPACT_ATOMS: atom_id res chain seq x y z
N LYS A 1 10.41 16.12 -11.70
CA LYS A 1 9.77 15.66 -10.43
C LYS A 1 8.82 16.75 -9.97
N LYS A 2 7.49 16.48 -9.90
CA LYS A 2 6.55 17.43 -9.28
C LYS A 2 6.91 17.55 -7.78
N LYS A 3 7.26 18.75 -7.34
CA LYS A 3 7.53 19.02 -5.91
C LYS A 3 6.21 18.99 -5.16
N VAL A 4 6.18 18.29 -4.02
CA VAL A 4 5.07 18.39 -3.06
C VAL A 4 5.07 19.80 -2.49
N LYS A 5 3.96 20.54 -2.68
CA LYS A 5 3.83 21.93 -2.22
C LYS A 5 3.47 22.04 -0.74
N LYS A 6 2.59 21.17 -0.26
CA LYS A 6 2.11 21.20 1.11
C LYS A 6 1.67 19.80 1.58
N ILE A 7 1.97 19.46 2.82
CA ILE A 7 1.56 18.20 3.45
C ILE A 7 0.74 18.54 4.69
N TYR A 8 -0.40 17.89 4.83
CA TYR A 8 -1.21 17.91 6.04
C TYR A 8 -1.22 16.52 6.64
N THR A 9 -1.06 16.42 7.94
CA THR A 9 -1.05 15.15 8.66
C THR A 9 -2.13 15.11 9.73
N TRP A 10 -2.66 13.92 9.97
CA TRP A 10 -3.60 13.66 11.06
C TRP A 10 -3.24 12.35 11.77
N ASP A 11 -3.29 12.40 13.09
CA ASP A 11 -3.13 11.23 13.95
C ASP A 11 -4.17 11.33 15.08
N ASP A 12 -5.05 10.33 15.19
CA ASP A 12 -6.13 10.33 16.19
C ASP A 12 -5.60 10.36 17.63
N LYS A 13 -4.38 9.86 17.87
CA LYS A 13 -3.75 9.90 19.20
C LYS A 13 -3.16 11.27 19.54
N LYS A 14 -2.71 12.03 18.54
CA LYS A 14 -2.04 13.32 18.71
C LYS A 14 -2.96 14.51 18.54
N SER A 15 -4.06 14.36 17.78
CA SER A 15 -4.93 15.47 17.36
C SER A 15 -6.24 15.44 18.13
N LYS A 16 -6.23 15.88 19.41
CA LYS A 16 -7.40 15.82 20.29
C LYS A 16 -8.41 16.96 20.11
N ASN A 17 -8.09 18.06 19.42
CA ASN A 17 -8.94 19.26 19.35
C ASN A 17 -9.91 19.27 18.17
N LYS A 18 -11.19 19.61 18.42
CA LYS A 18 -12.25 19.76 17.38
C LYS A 18 -11.89 20.81 16.31
N GLU A 19 -11.23 21.90 16.66
CA GLU A 19 -10.81 22.96 15.72
C GLU A 19 -9.84 22.44 14.65
N ASN A 20 -8.93 21.56 15.05
CA ASN A 20 -8.01 20.90 14.12
C ASN A 20 -8.74 19.98 13.13
N SER A 21 -9.89 19.38 13.53
CA SER A 21 -10.67 18.51 12.66
C SER A 21 -11.28 19.26 11.47
N ASN A 22 -11.82 20.46 11.69
CA ASN A 22 -12.43 21.26 10.61
C ASN A 22 -11.38 21.76 9.61
N SER A 23 -10.21 22.16 10.10
CA SER A 23 -9.08 22.54 9.25
C SER A 23 -8.60 21.33 8.42
N PHE A 24 -8.54 20.15 9.03
CA PHE A 24 -8.14 18.92 8.34
C PHE A 24 -9.18 18.47 7.29
N ILE A 25 -10.48 18.62 7.57
CA ILE A 25 -11.54 18.36 6.58
C ILE A 25 -11.39 19.27 5.36
N LYS A 26 -11.08 20.55 5.55
CA LYS A 26 -10.79 21.48 4.44
C LYS A 26 -9.56 20.97 3.64
N ALA A 27 -8.51 20.57 4.35
CA ALA A 27 -7.30 20.01 3.71
C ALA A 27 -7.60 18.74 2.88
N LEU A 28 -8.43 17.81 3.38
CA LEU A 28 -8.86 16.61 2.66
C LEU A 28 -9.60 16.94 1.35
N ASN A 29 -10.41 18.01 1.34
CA ASN A 29 -11.15 18.41 0.14
C ASN A 29 -10.25 19.00 -0.94
N ILE A 30 -9.21 19.76 -0.58
CA ILE A 30 -8.32 20.44 -1.53
C ILE A 30 -7.10 19.62 -1.93
N ALA A 31 -6.78 18.53 -1.19
CA ALA A 31 -5.64 17.67 -1.49
C ALA A 31 -5.77 17.01 -2.87
N ASP A 32 -4.66 16.88 -3.58
CA ASP A 32 -4.57 16.10 -4.82
C ASP A 32 -4.61 14.59 -4.52
N TYR A 33 -3.93 14.18 -3.46
CA TYR A 33 -3.88 12.80 -2.97
C TYR A 33 -4.12 12.74 -1.47
N ILE A 34 -4.81 11.69 -1.03
CA ILE A 34 -5.06 11.38 0.37
C ILE A 34 -4.40 10.03 0.66
N VAL A 35 -3.28 10.07 1.35
CA VAL A 35 -2.56 8.85 1.75
C VAL A 35 -3.11 8.37 3.08
N ILE A 36 -3.68 7.18 3.11
CA ILE A 36 -4.22 6.60 4.35
C ILE A 36 -3.35 5.43 4.83
N SER A 37 -3.21 5.31 6.15
CA SER A 37 -2.60 4.12 6.74
C SER A 37 -3.48 2.89 6.49
N PRO A 38 -2.90 1.72 6.18
CA PRO A 38 -3.66 0.52 5.79
C PRO A 38 -4.72 0.08 6.80
N GLY A 39 -4.46 0.26 8.10
CA GLY A 39 -5.41 -0.09 9.17
C GLY A 39 -6.65 0.82 9.25
N ILE A 40 -6.66 1.96 8.57
CA ILE A 40 -7.79 2.88 8.63
C ILE A 40 -8.94 2.36 7.76
N ASN A 41 -10.04 1.99 8.43
CA ASN A 41 -11.28 1.69 7.72
C ASN A 41 -12.07 2.98 7.46
N VAL A 42 -12.13 3.39 6.18
CA VAL A 42 -12.81 4.62 5.75
C VAL A 42 -14.27 4.71 6.22
N LYS A 43 -14.94 3.56 6.38
CA LYS A 43 -16.35 3.52 6.84
C LYS A 43 -16.50 3.74 8.34
N LYS A 44 -15.42 3.53 9.13
CA LYS A 44 -15.45 3.60 10.61
C LYS A 44 -14.77 4.85 11.18
N THR A 45 -14.15 5.69 10.35
CA THR A 45 -13.49 6.92 10.80
C THR A 45 -14.46 8.09 10.92
N LYS A 46 -14.15 9.04 11.78
CA LYS A 46 -14.88 10.32 11.90
C LYS A 46 -14.85 11.15 10.61
N PHE A 47 -13.92 10.90 9.72
CA PHE A 47 -13.80 11.54 8.40
C PHE A 47 -14.52 10.78 7.29
N LYS A 48 -15.37 9.78 7.60
CA LYS A 48 -16.08 8.94 6.63
C LYS A 48 -16.71 9.74 5.48
N SER A 49 -17.47 10.77 5.78
CA SER A 49 -18.20 11.56 4.77
C SER A 49 -17.24 12.18 3.74
N VAL A 50 -16.23 12.92 4.21
CA VAL A 50 -15.26 13.58 3.33
C VAL A 50 -14.37 12.59 2.57
N LEU A 51 -13.96 11.48 3.19
CA LEU A 51 -13.18 10.44 2.53
C LEU A 51 -13.98 9.71 1.47
N THR A 52 -15.27 9.43 1.73
CA THR A 52 -16.16 8.80 0.73
C THR A 52 -16.34 9.71 -0.48
N LYS A 53 -16.57 11.02 -0.26
CA LYS A 53 -16.66 12.02 -1.34
C LYS A 53 -15.38 12.10 -2.17
N ASN A 54 -14.22 11.97 -1.53
CA ASN A 54 -12.90 12.06 -2.16
C ASN A 54 -12.25 10.68 -2.43
N LYS A 55 -13.02 9.59 -2.51
CA LYS A 55 -12.48 8.22 -2.66
C LYS A 55 -11.51 8.05 -3.83
N LYS A 56 -11.69 8.83 -4.91
CA LYS A 56 -10.80 8.81 -6.07
C LYS A 56 -9.40 9.34 -5.77
N LYS A 57 -9.23 10.14 -4.73
CA LYS A 57 -7.93 10.70 -4.31
C LYS A 57 -7.21 9.83 -3.28
N ILE A 58 -7.90 8.82 -2.70
CA ILE A 58 -7.31 7.93 -1.70
C ILE A 58 -6.32 7.01 -2.38
N ILE A 59 -5.12 6.95 -1.84
CA ILE A 59 -4.00 6.11 -2.26
C ILE A 59 -3.29 5.52 -1.03
N THR A 60 -2.32 4.65 -1.26
CA THR A 60 -1.50 4.01 -0.23
C THR A 60 -0.03 4.39 -0.35
N ASP A 61 0.76 3.95 0.62
CA ASP A 61 2.23 4.03 0.58
C ASP A 61 2.82 3.26 -0.62
N LEU A 62 2.19 2.15 -1.00
CA LEU A 62 2.57 1.39 -2.20
C LEU A 62 2.40 2.24 -3.47
N ASP A 63 1.29 2.96 -3.59
CA ASP A 63 1.07 3.87 -4.73
C ASP A 63 2.15 4.94 -4.80
N LEU A 64 2.47 5.57 -3.67
CA LEU A 64 3.54 6.57 -3.60
C LEU A 64 4.89 6.00 -4.06
N PHE A 65 5.17 4.75 -3.74
CA PHE A 65 6.37 4.05 -4.19
C PHE A 65 6.38 3.89 -5.72
N TYR A 66 5.30 3.36 -6.30
CA TYR A 66 5.20 3.15 -7.75
C TYR A 66 5.15 4.46 -8.56
N MET A 67 4.57 5.52 -8.01
CA MET A 67 4.57 6.85 -8.62
C MET A 67 5.98 7.45 -8.80
N GLN A 68 6.99 6.96 -8.07
CA GLN A 68 8.38 7.38 -8.25
C GLN A 68 9.01 6.83 -9.54
N LYS A 69 8.42 5.79 -10.14
CA LYS A 69 8.85 5.18 -11.42
C LYS A 69 10.34 4.77 -11.41
N PHE A 70 10.79 4.15 -10.34
CA PHE A 70 12.14 3.59 -10.29
C PHE A 70 12.31 2.52 -11.40
N PRO A 71 13.40 2.54 -12.17
CA PRO A 71 13.69 1.52 -13.18
C PRO A 71 14.26 0.24 -12.52
N ILE A 72 13.46 -0.43 -11.72
CA ILE A 72 13.84 -1.61 -10.92
C ILE A 72 12.82 -2.73 -11.07
N LYS A 73 13.24 -3.94 -10.78
CA LYS A 73 12.32 -5.09 -10.69
C LYS A 73 11.64 -5.13 -9.32
N THR A 74 10.35 -5.35 -9.32
CA THR A 74 9.55 -5.49 -8.10
C THR A 74 8.81 -6.83 -8.10
N ILE A 75 8.87 -7.53 -6.98
CA ILE A 75 8.15 -8.80 -6.76
C ILE A 75 7.18 -8.56 -5.63
N MET A 76 5.88 -8.56 -5.91
CA MET A 76 4.86 -8.31 -4.90
C MET A 76 4.14 -9.61 -4.55
N ILE A 77 4.05 -9.89 -3.25
CA ILE A 77 3.45 -11.12 -2.73
C ILE A 77 2.34 -10.78 -1.76
N THR A 78 1.17 -11.38 -1.98
CA THR A 78 0.04 -11.35 -1.05
C THR A 78 -0.48 -12.76 -0.78
N GLY A 79 -1.42 -12.88 0.11
CA GLY A 79 -2.05 -14.14 0.52
C GLY A 79 -2.67 -14.01 1.90
N THR A 80 -3.42 -14.98 2.34
CA THR A 80 -3.87 -15.05 3.73
C THR A 80 -2.70 -15.48 4.61
N ASN A 81 -2.06 -16.59 4.27
CA ASN A 81 -0.95 -17.18 5.02
C ASN A 81 0.34 -17.29 4.17
N GLY A 82 1.48 -17.41 4.83
CA GLY A 82 2.76 -17.70 4.19
C GLY A 82 3.49 -16.50 3.57
N LYS A 83 2.88 -15.33 3.48
CA LYS A 83 3.47 -14.12 2.87
C LYS A 83 4.87 -13.81 3.39
N SER A 84 5.00 -13.65 4.69
CA SER A 84 6.27 -13.23 5.33
C SER A 84 7.37 -14.26 5.16
N THR A 85 7.02 -15.54 5.26
CA THR A 85 7.97 -16.64 5.05
C THR A 85 8.47 -16.65 3.61
N THR A 86 7.56 -16.57 2.65
CA THR A 86 7.90 -16.56 1.22
C THR A 86 8.75 -15.34 0.86
N CYS A 87 8.39 -14.16 1.35
CA CYS A 87 9.16 -12.93 1.10
C CYS A 87 10.58 -13.01 1.68
N LYS A 88 10.72 -13.49 2.92
CA LYS A 88 12.04 -13.65 3.58
C LYS A 88 12.88 -14.71 2.89
N LEU A 89 12.29 -15.85 2.51
CA LEU A 89 12.98 -16.91 1.79
C LEU A 89 13.47 -16.40 0.43
N LEU A 90 12.62 -15.71 -0.32
CA LEU A 90 13.00 -15.13 -1.60
C LEU A 90 14.14 -14.10 -1.44
N GLN A 91 14.06 -13.23 -0.43
CA GLN A 91 15.14 -12.29 -0.13
C GLN A 91 16.46 -13.03 0.19
N HIS A 92 16.38 -14.09 0.96
CA HIS A 92 17.56 -14.91 1.30
C HIS A 92 18.19 -15.53 0.05
N ILE A 93 17.38 -16.17 -0.80
CA ILE A 93 17.84 -16.78 -2.05
C ILE A 93 18.53 -15.74 -2.96
N LEU A 94 17.90 -14.58 -3.17
CA LEU A 94 18.47 -13.53 -4.01
C LEU A 94 19.79 -12.99 -3.45
N LYS A 95 19.88 -12.78 -2.15
CA LYS A 95 21.11 -12.30 -1.49
C LYS A 95 22.24 -13.35 -1.52
N THR A 96 21.92 -14.62 -1.33
CA THR A 96 22.90 -15.72 -1.45
C THR A 96 23.49 -15.75 -2.86
N ASN A 97 22.68 -15.41 -3.87
CA ASN A 97 23.14 -15.28 -5.26
C ASN A 97 23.72 -13.87 -5.56
N LYS A 98 24.17 -13.13 -4.55
CA LYS A 98 24.83 -11.82 -4.66
C LYS A 98 23.98 -10.72 -5.34
N MET A 99 22.67 -10.87 -5.37
CA MET A 99 21.75 -9.86 -5.89
C MET A 99 21.40 -8.86 -4.79
N ASP A 100 21.31 -7.56 -5.12
CA ASP A 100 20.82 -6.55 -4.19
C ASP A 100 19.29 -6.68 -4.05
N ALA A 101 18.84 -7.36 -2.99
CA ALA A 101 17.44 -7.62 -2.70
C ALA A 101 17.00 -6.93 -1.41
N GLN A 102 16.01 -6.06 -1.49
CA GLN A 102 15.40 -5.39 -0.36
C GLN A 102 13.98 -5.83 -0.14
N LEU A 103 13.58 -5.97 1.13
CA LEU A 103 12.25 -6.38 1.55
C LEU A 103 11.56 -5.23 2.27
N GLY A 104 10.36 -4.93 1.84
CA GLY A 104 9.52 -3.89 2.45
C GLY A 104 8.04 -4.09 2.24
N GLY A 105 7.25 -3.12 2.67
CA GLY A 105 5.79 -3.15 2.64
C GLY A 105 5.19 -3.49 3.99
N ASN A 106 4.33 -4.50 4.06
CA ASN A 106 3.67 -4.91 5.31
C ASN A 106 4.64 -5.47 6.36
N ILE A 107 5.77 -6.01 5.92
CA ILE A 107 6.89 -6.44 6.79
C ILE A 107 8.21 -5.82 6.31
N GLY A 108 9.25 -5.99 7.12
CA GLY A 108 10.56 -5.44 6.82
C GLY A 108 10.61 -3.93 7.06
N LYS A 109 11.17 -3.20 6.10
CA LYS A 109 11.22 -1.74 6.15
C LYS A 109 9.96 -1.14 5.52
N PRO A 110 9.46 0.01 6.02
CA PRO A 110 8.47 0.78 5.29
C PRO A 110 8.92 0.98 3.84
N ILE A 111 8.02 0.76 2.89
CA ILE A 111 8.38 0.71 1.45
C ILE A 111 9.08 1.99 0.97
N LEU A 112 8.69 3.14 1.52
CA LEU A 112 9.27 4.43 1.16
C LEU A 112 10.65 4.70 1.79
N ASN A 113 11.08 3.85 2.74
CA ASN A 113 12.39 3.96 3.40
C ASN A 113 13.44 3.00 2.80
N LEU A 114 13.10 2.30 1.74
CA LEU A 114 14.05 1.43 1.05
C LEU A 114 15.11 2.26 0.31
N LYS A 115 16.35 1.78 0.38
CA LYS A 115 17.48 2.40 -0.33
C LYS A 115 17.59 1.79 -1.72
N ILE A 116 16.97 2.40 -2.70
CA ILE A 116 16.90 1.89 -4.08
C ILE A 116 18.16 2.29 -4.85
N LYS A 117 18.83 1.30 -5.44
CA LYS A 117 19.93 1.44 -6.40
C LYS A 117 19.51 0.89 -7.76
N GLN A 118 20.31 1.10 -8.79
CA GLN A 118 19.97 0.73 -10.17
C GLN A 118 19.54 -0.73 -10.38
N ASN A 119 20.19 -1.68 -9.72
CA ASN A 119 19.90 -3.12 -9.88
C ASN A 119 19.21 -3.73 -8.65
N THR A 120 18.64 -2.91 -7.78
CA THR A 120 17.91 -3.41 -6.61
C THR A 120 16.66 -4.17 -7.05
N ILE A 121 16.49 -5.39 -6.54
CA ILE A 121 15.22 -6.12 -6.62
C ILE A 121 14.44 -5.83 -5.34
N VAL A 122 13.23 -5.30 -5.47
CA VAL A 122 12.38 -5.01 -4.32
C VAL A 122 11.31 -6.07 -4.16
N ILE A 123 11.37 -6.78 -3.04
CA ILE A 123 10.35 -7.73 -2.62
C ILE A 123 9.36 -7.00 -1.73
N ILE A 124 8.08 -7.05 -2.07
CA ILE A 124 7.02 -6.31 -1.40
C ILE A 124 6.02 -7.30 -0.82
N GLU A 125 5.93 -7.35 0.51
CA GLU A 125 4.78 -7.98 1.13
C GLU A 125 3.60 -7.01 1.15
N ALA A 126 2.49 -7.38 0.52
CA ALA A 126 1.29 -6.55 0.48
C ALA A 126 0.13 -7.17 1.26
N SER A 127 -0.43 -6.43 2.21
CA SER A 127 -1.64 -6.81 2.92
C SER A 127 -2.90 -6.52 2.10
N SER A 128 -4.01 -7.19 2.42
CA SER A 128 -5.31 -6.89 1.80
C SER A 128 -5.77 -5.44 2.06
N PHE A 129 -5.37 -4.87 3.19
CA PHE A 129 -5.68 -3.47 3.56
C PHE A 129 -4.97 -2.47 2.65
N GLN A 130 -3.68 -2.69 2.36
CA GLN A 130 -2.91 -1.87 1.42
C GLN A 130 -3.49 -2.00 0.01
N LEU A 131 -3.72 -3.23 -0.45
CA LEU A 131 -4.22 -3.51 -1.80
C LEU A 131 -5.65 -3.00 -2.02
N PHE A 132 -6.49 -2.90 -0.99
CA PHE A 132 -7.87 -2.42 -1.11
C PHE A 132 -7.97 -1.00 -1.68
N HIS A 133 -7.02 -0.14 -1.38
CA HIS A 133 -6.99 1.24 -1.85
C HIS A 133 -5.90 1.52 -2.88
N ALA A 134 -5.07 0.54 -3.20
CA ALA A 134 -4.00 0.68 -4.18
C ALA A 134 -4.57 0.88 -5.60
N LYS A 135 -3.94 1.78 -6.38
CA LYS A 135 -4.38 2.18 -7.72
C LYS A 135 -3.28 2.17 -8.75
N PHE A 136 -2.06 2.52 -8.35
CA PHE A 136 -0.93 2.75 -9.27
C PHE A 136 0.14 1.68 -9.16
N ILE A 137 -0.12 0.61 -8.38
CA ILE A 137 0.81 -0.50 -8.28
C ILE A 137 0.89 -1.24 -9.62
N LYS A 138 2.11 -1.49 -10.07
CA LYS A 138 2.42 -2.32 -11.24
C LYS A 138 3.69 -3.12 -10.95
N PRO A 139 3.60 -4.23 -10.19
CA PRO A 139 4.77 -5.07 -9.93
C PRO A 139 5.23 -5.79 -11.19
N THR A 140 6.54 -6.01 -11.32
CA THR A 140 7.12 -6.84 -12.40
C THR A 140 6.65 -8.28 -12.28
N ILE A 141 6.57 -8.78 -11.05
CA ILE A 141 6.03 -10.12 -10.75
C ILE A 141 5.04 -9.96 -9.59
N ALA A 142 3.86 -10.53 -9.73
CA ALA A 142 2.86 -10.57 -8.67
C ALA A 142 2.45 -12.02 -8.34
N ALA A 143 2.28 -12.32 -7.06
CA ALA A 143 1.85 -13.63 -6.60
C ALA A 143 0.80 -13.55 -5.49
N ILE A 144 -0.24 -14.37 -5.61
CA ILE A 144 -1.19 -14.66 -4.55
C ILE A 144 -0.95 -16.10 -4.08
N LEU A 145 -0.47 -16.28 -2.86
CA LEU A 145 -0.14 -17.62 -2.35
C LEU A 145 -1.37 -18.46 -2.07
N ASN A 146 -2.34 -17.86 -1.40
CA ASN A 146 -3.60 -18.49 -1.02
C ASN A 146 -4.62 -17.44 -0.59
N ILE A 147 -5.89 -17.79 -0.63
CA ILE A 147 -6.98 -16.97 -0.12
C ILE A 147 -7.93 -17.84 0.68
N THR A 148 -8.00 -17.62 1.99
CA THR A 148 -8.99 -18.18 2.90
C THR A 148 -9.75 -17.05 3.59
N LYS A 149 -10.88 -17.31 4.24
CA LYS A 149 -11.66 -16.27 4.91
C LYS A 149 -10.85 -15.65 6.05
N ASP A 150 -10.70 -14.32 6.02
CA ASP A 150 -10.01 -13.55 7.03
C ASP A 150 -10.45 -12.07 7.00
N HIS A 151 -10.21 -11.32 8.08
CA HIS A 151 -10.45 -9.87 8.17
C HIS A 151 -11.84 -9.40 7.70
N LEU A 152 -12.89 -10.21 7.96
CA LEU A 152 -14.26 -9.89 7.54
C LEU A 152 -14.84 -8.68 8.30
N ASP A 153 -14.38 -8.45 9.52
CA ASP A 153 -14.69 -7.29 10.35
C ASP A 153 -14.29 -5.95 9.68
N TRP A 154 -13.25 -5.98 8.87
CA TRP A 154 -12.74 -4.84 8.12
C TRP A 154 -13.30 -4.77 6.70
N HIS A 155 -13.25 -5.87 5.94
CA HIS A 155 -13.67 -5.94 4.53
C HIS A 155 -15.19 -6.07 4.36
N GLY A 156 -15.92 -6.50 5.40
CA GLY A 156 -17.35 -6.72 5.42
C GLY A 156 -17.77 -8.07 4.81
N THR A 157 -17.15 -8.49 3.71
CA THR A 157 -17.46 -9.76 3.04
C THR A 157 -16.21 -10.48 2.56
N ALA A 158 -16.29 -11.82 2.43
CA ALA A 158 -15.21 -12.62 1.86
C ALA A 158 -14.86 -12.19 0.42
N LYS A 159 -15.88 -11.83 -0.37
CA LYS A 159 -15.70 -11.32 -1.74
C LYS A 159 -14.89 -10.03 -1.77
N ASN A 160 -15.17 -9.08 -0.88
CA ASN A 160 -14.39 -7.83 -0.80
C ASN A 160 -12.93 -8.10 -0.39
N TYR A 161 -12.72 -9.01 0.56
CA TYR A 161 -11.38 -9.44 0.96
C TYR A 161 -10.62 -10.07 -0.21
N GLN A 162 -11.24 -10.99 -0.92
CA GLN A 162 -10.68 -11.62 -2.12
C GLN A 162 -10.37 -10.60 -3.21
N ASN A 163 -11.33 -9.74 -3.56
CA ASN A 163 -11.16 -8.70 -4.58
C ASN A 163 -10.00 -7.75 -4.21
N SER A 164 -9.84 -7.40 -2.93
CA SER A 164 -8.73 -6.55 -2.52
C SER A 164 -7.37 -7.17 -2.83
N LYS A 165 -7.22 -8.50 -2.70
CA LYS A 165 -5.98 -9.17 -3.07
C LYS A 165 -5.76 -9.22 -4.58
N PHE A 166 -6.82 -9.40 -5.38
CA PHE A 166 -6.73 -9.38 -6.83
C PHE A 166 -6.31 -8.02 -7.40
N ASN A 167 -6.44 -6.94 -6.63
CA ASN A 167 -5.91 -5.63 -7.03
C ASN A 167 -4.40 -5.65 -7.31
N ILE A 168 -3.67 -6.65 -6.81
CA ILE A 168 -2.24 -6.83 -7.11
C ILE A 168 -1.95 -6.93 -8.62
N PHE A 169 -2.91 -7.40 -9.41
CA PHE A 169 -2.80 -7.59 -10.87
C PHE A 169 -3.40 -6.46 -11.70
N THR A 170 -4.08 -5.47 -11.08
CA THR A 170 -4.94 -4.50 -11.79
C THR A 170 -4.23 -3.75 -12.91
N ASN A 171 -2.96 -3.45 -12.77
CA ASN A 171 -2.19 -2.69 -13.76
C ASN A 171 -1.11 -3.53 -14.45
N GLN A 172 -1.09 -4.85 -14.26
CA GLN A 172 -0.23 -5.74 -15.03
C GLN A 172 -0.79 -5.92 -16.43
N ASP A 173 0.08 -6.10 -17.39
CA ASP A 173 -0.26 -6.45 -18.77
C ASP A 173 0.34 -7.83 -19.14
N MET A 174 0.08 -8.29 -20.37
CA MET A 174 0.49 -9.64 -20.79
C MET A 174 2.02 -9.84 -20.90
N GLN A 175 2.81 -8.81 -20.68
CA GLN A 175 4.29 -8.86 -20.73
C GLN A 175 4.92 -8.82 -19.33
N ASP A 176 4.12 -8.68 -18.28
CA ASP A 176 4.57 -8.61 -16.88
C ASP A 176 4.67 -9.99 -16.21
#